data_dae9cc090d89969778450914d8c0bfcc
#
_entry.id   dae9cc090d89969778450914d8c0bfcc
#
_cell.length_a   1.000
_cell.length_b   1.000
_cell.length_c   1.000
_cell.angle_alpha   90.00
_cell.angle_beta   90.00
_cell.angle_gamma   90.00
#
_symmetry.space_group_name_H-M   'P 1'
#
loop_
_entity.id
_entity.type
_entity.pdbx_description
1 polymer ?
#
loop_
_entity_poly.entity_id
_entity_poly.type
_entity_poly.pdbx_seq_one_letter_code
_entity_poly.pdbx_strand_id
1 'polypeptide(L)'
;MVAADRAMGAGPVAASALPKPADSGIDHIIVVMMENRSFDHFLGWMPGSDGKQAGMGYVDRYGIPHTTHHLATYQGCASPDPDHSYEGGRIELNGGKCDGWLRAGENDEFAIGYYDSSDLDFWRQAAADWTVCDRYFAATMAETYPNRFYQHSARTDRLHNSSATSTLPTIWDRLADAGLKGRYYFGDIPFTALWGTKYLGISHPYPTFLSDCASGSLPEVSFVDPRFLDEGSGTSGDDHPHADIRSGETFLAEVYNAVVSSPAWERTLLVVNYDEWGGFYDHVSPGTAADADPATALRGFRVPSLVVSPRARRRYVAHGTYDHTSVLRAIEWRWGLAPLTPRDAGARNIAEVLDFASPPSLAAPRYLVAPFVAGPPCGPAQLESAEEWGGLKNKAIADGWSLPA
;
A
#
# COMPACT_ATOMS: atom_id res chain seq x y z
N MET A 1 16.03 33.93 10.80
CA MET A 1 16.13 33.15 12.04
C MET A 1 15.99 31.70 11.60
N VAL A 2 17.09 30.96 11.58
CA VAL A 2 17.14 29.55 11.13
C VAL A 2 16.50 28.73 12.25
N ALA A 3 15.41 28.04 11.94
CA ALA A 3 14.79 27.09 12.86
C ALA A 3 15.75 25.90 13.04
N ALA A 4 16.11 25.66 14.30
CA ALA A 4 17.01 24.58 14.67
C ALA A 4 16.39 23.22 14.29
N ASP A 5 17.10 22.48 13.47
CA ASP A 5 16.91 21.05 13.19
C ASP A 5 16.85 20.28 14.52
N ARG A 6 15.65 19.89 14.96
CA ARG A 6 15.51 18.94 16.06
C ARG A 6 15.70 17.55 15.48
N ALA A 7 16.87 16.99 15.73
CA ALA A 7 17.19 15.59 15.42
C ALA A 7 16.04 14.67 15.83
N MET A 8 15.60 13.84 14.88
CA MET A 8 14.67 12.75 15.14
C MET A 8 15.34 11.78 16.12
N GLY A 9 14.69 11.55 17.25
CA GLY A 9 15.21 10.67 18.31
C GLY A 9 15.10 9.21 17.88
N ALA A 10 16.17 8.66 17.34
CA ALA A 10 16.28 7.26 16.99
C ALA A 10 16.98 6.49 18.12
N GLY A 11 16.22 5.77 18.89
CA GLY A 11 16.68 4.58 19.60
C GLY A 11 15.68 3.46 19.29
N PRO A 12 16.12 2.19 19.21
CA PRO A 12 15.18 1.08 19.01
C PRO A 12 14.24 1.02 20.21
N VAL A 13 13.05 1.60 20.07
CA VAL A 13 12.00 1.43 21.06
C VAL A 13 11.45 0.03 20.88
N ALA A 14 11.55 -0.80 21.92
CA ALA A 14 10.94 -2.13 21.89
C ALA A 14 9.46 -2.02 21.50
N ALA A 15 8.98 -2.97 20.68
CA ALA A 15 7.57 -3.06 20.32
C ALA A 15 6.72 -2.99 21.59
N SER A 16 5.70 -2.15 21.61
CA SER A 16 4.80 -2.04 22.77
C SER A 16 4.09 -3.35 22.96
N ALA A 17 4.01 -3.83 24.20
CA ALA A 17 3.12 -4.93 24.52
C ALA A 17 1.69 -4.48 24.20
N LEU A 18 0.98 -5.26 23.37
CA LEU A 18 -0.41 -4.97 23.03
C LEU A 18 -1.28 -5.07 24.30
N PRO A 19 -2.20 -4.13 24.51
CA PRO A 19 -3.18 -4.23 25.58
C PRO A 19 -4.18 -5.37 25.31
N LYS A 20 -5.08 -5.61 26.24
CA LYS A 20 -6.24 -6.43 25.90
C LYS A 20 -7.02 -5.74 24.77
N PRO A 21 -7.54 -6.47 23.79
CA PRO A 21 -8.22 -5.89 22.64
C PRO A 21 -9.31 -4.86 22.99
N ALA A 22 -10.11 -5.13 24.04
CA ALA A 22 -11.14 -4.21 24.51
C ALA A 22 -10.59 -2.89 25.06
N ASP A 23 -9.34 -2.88 25.53
CA ASP A 23 -8.69 -1.71 26.13
C ASP A 23 -7.86 -0.91 25.10
N SER A 24 -7.85 -1.36 23.84
CA SER A 24 -7.05 -0.73 22.77
C SER A 24 -7.48 0.70 22.43
N GLY A 25 -8.75 1.01 22.61
CA GLY A 25 -9.32 2.28 22.17
C GLY A 25 -9.46 2.41 20.65
N ILE A 26 -9.40 1.31 19.91
CA ILE A 26 -9.57 1.26 18.45
C ILE A 26 -10.92 0.63 18.15
N ASP A 27 -11.82 1.35 17.49
CA ASP A 27 -13.12 0.84 17.06
C ASP A 27 -13.23 0.75 15.54
N HIS A 28 -12.36 1.48 14.83
CA HIS A 28 -12.34 1.53 13.37
C HIS A 28 -10.93 1.28 12.86
N ILE A 29 -10.76 0.31 11.98
CA ILE A 29 -9.51 0.08 11.23
C ILE A 29 -9.79 0.36 9.77
N ILE A 30 -9.06 1.33 9.22
CA ILE A 30 -9.15 1.75 7.82
C ILE A 30 -7.84 1.36 7.14
N VAL A 31 -7.92 0.72 5.99
CA VAL A 31 -6.76 0.31 5.19
C VAL A 31 -6.91 0.92 3.80
N VAL A 32 -5.86 1.62 3.36
CA VAL A 32 -5.73 2.12 1.99
C VAL A 32 -4.62 1.36 1.34
N MET A 33 -4.87 0.78 0.16
CA MET A 33 -3.84 0.10 -0.62
C MET A 33 -3.69 0.77 -1.97
N MET A 34 -2.50 1.35 -2.16
CA MET A 34 -2.04 1.97 -3.40
C MET A 34 -1.36 0.93 -4.29
N GLU A 35 -0.76 1.33 -5.41
CA GLU A 35 -0.11 0.45 -6.38
C GLU A 35 1.35 0.77 -6.65
N ASN A 36 2.11 -0.29 -6.74
CA ASN A 36 3.32 -0.46 -7.54
C ASN A 36 4.45 0.55 -7.25
N ARG A 37 4.81 0.76 -5.96
CA ARG A 37 5.98 1.58 -5.61
C ARG A 37 6.81 0.94 -4.50
N SER A 38 8.13 0.91 -4.69
CA SER A 38 9.03 0.44 -3.65
C SER A 38 9.33 1.52 -2.60
N PHE A 39 9.82 1.09 -1.44
CA PHE A 39 10.19 2.00 -0.35
C PHE A 39 11.33 2.93 -0.76
N ASP A 40 12.41 2.43 -1.33
CA ASP A 40 13.54 3.28 -1.74
C ASP A 40 13.16 4.26 -2.84
N HIS A 41 12.32 3.85 -3.77
CA HIS A 41 11.83 4.71 -4.85
C HIS A 41 11.04 5.93 -4.32
N PHE A 42 10.17 5.74 -3.31
CA PHE A 42 9.31 6.80 -2.77
C PHE A 42 9.81 7.41 -1.47
N LEU A 43 10.32 6.62 -0.54
CA LEU A 43 10.64 7.07 0.82
C LEU A 43 12.12 6.89 1.20
N GLY A 44 12.98 6.52 0.26
CA GLY A 44 14.41 6.34 0.51
C GLY A 44 15.13 7.61 0.98
N TRP A 45 14.53 8.79 0.80
CA TRP A 45 15.00 10.08 1.31
C TRP A 45 14.72 10.30 2.81
N MET A 46 13.84 9.47 3.43
CA MET A 46 13.32 9.74 4.77
C MET A 46 14.41 9.60 5.84
N PRO A 47 14.67 10.64 6.65
CA PRO A 47 15.66 10.56 7.72
C PRO A 47 15.30 9.52 8.78
N GLY A 48 16.28 8.74 9.20
CA GLY A 48 16.11 7.71 10.23
C GLY A 48 15.55 6.39 9.74
N SER A 49 15.16 6.30 8.45
CA SER A 49 14.79 5.03 7.82
C SER A 49 16.01 4.30 7.26
N ASP A 50 15.87 3.01 7.00
CA ASP A 50 16.80 2.22 6.19
C ASP A 50 16.51 2.47 4.69
N GLY A 51 16.61 3.73 4.25
CA GLY A 51 16.32 4.18 2.89
C GLY A 51 17.60 4.50 2.11
N LYS A 52 17.59 4.27 0.80
CA LYS A 52 18.68 4.63 -0.12
C LYS A 52 18.14 5.10 -1.45
N GLN A 53 18.64 6.25 -1.92
CA GLN A 53 18.25 6.79 -3.23
C GLN A 53 19.47 7.06 -4.12
N ALA A 54 20.18 8.15 -3.91
CA ALA A 54 21.28 8.57 -4.79
C ALA A 54 22.53 7.69 -4.67
N GLY A 55 23.25 7.51 -5.77
CA GLY A 55 24.59 6.93 -5.79
C GLY A 55 24.66 5.40 -5.79
N MET A 56 23.52 4.70 -5.95
CA MET A 56 23.52 3.26 -6.12
C MET A 56 23.76 2.91 -7.59
N GLY A 57 24.58 1.89 -7.84
CA GLY A 57 24.95 1.47 -9.18
C GLY A 57 24.35 0.12 -9.54
N TYR A 58 23.79 0.01 -10.73
CA TYR A 58 23.22 -1.21 -11.30
C TYR A 58 23.73 -1.44 -12.72
N VAL A 59 23.81 -2.70 -13.12
CA VAL A 59 24.31 -3.07 -14.45
C VAL A 59 23.14 -3.63 -15.26
N ASP A 60 22.96 -3.12 -16.46
CA ASP A 60 21.92 -3.56 -17.38
C ASP A 60 22.23 -4.91 -18.04
N ARG A 61 21.31 -5.39 -18.88
CA ARG A 61 21.44 -6.66 -19.62
C ARG A 61 22.60 -6.69 -20.63
N TYR A 62 23.15 -5.52 -20.97
CA TYR A 62 24.29 -5.38 -21.89
C TYR A 62 25.63 -5.20 -21.17
N GLY A 63 25.63 -5.19 -19.82
CA GLY A 63 26.83 -4.98 -19.01
C GLY A 63 27.20 -3.51 -18.80
N ILE A 64 26.30 -2.57 -19.13
CA ILE A 64 26.52 -1.13 -18.96
C ILE A 64 26.09 -0.73 -17.54
N PRO A 65 26.94 0.00 -16.79
CA PRO A 65 26.60 0.50 -15.48
C PRO A 65 25.74 1.77 -15.57
N HIS A 66 24.69 1.81 -14.74
CA HIS A 66 23.82 2.97 -14.54
C HIS A 66 23.75 3.31 -13.06
N THR A 67 23.37 4.52 -12.73
CA THR A 67 23.26 5.00 -11.35
C THR A 67 21.83 5.48 -11.08
N THR A 68 21.30 5.18 -9.89
CA THR A 68 20.01 5.71 -9.45
C THR A 68 19.94 7.22 -9.62
N HIS A 69 18.81 7.74 -10.05
CA HIS A 69 18.65 9.14 -10.39
C HIS A 69 17.26 9.66 -9.98
N HIS A 70 17.19 10.98 -9.75
CA HIS A 70 15.92 11.66 -9.50
C HIS A 70 15.10 11.74 -10.80
N LEU A 71 13.81 11.36 -10.72
CA LEU A 71 12.89 11.43 -11.85
C LEU A 71 12.43 12.88 -12.08
N ALA A 72 12.50 13.33 -13.32
CA ALA A 72 12.14 14.70 -13.70
C ALA A 72 10.65 14.86 -14.03
N THR A 73 9.91 13.74 -14.14
CA THR A 73 8.49 13.71 -14.52
C THR A 73 7.70 12.93 -13.48
N TYR A 74 6.45 13.31 -13.28
CA TYR A 74 5.54 12.66 -12.32
C TYR A 74 4.79 11.47 -12.92
N GLN A 75 4.96 11.19 -14.19
CA GLN A 75 4.29 10.13 -14.93
C GLN A 75 5.30 9.41 -15.85
N GLY A 76 5.29 8.09 -15.83
CA GLY A 76 6.28 7.23 -16.50
C GLY A 76 6.07 7.05 -18.01
N CYS A 77 5.41 7.97 -18.71
CA CYS A 77 5.00 7.83 -20.12
C CYS A 77 6.13 7.52 -21.11
N ALA A 78 7.38 7.85 -20.80
CA ALA A 78 8.51 7.67 -21.72
C ALA A 78 9.16 6.28 -21.59
N SER A 79 8.79 5.51 -20.61
CA SER A 79 9.41 4.23 -20.23
C SER A 79 8.41 3.07 -20.29
N PRO A 80 8.87 1.84 -20.45
CA PRO A 80 8.02 0.67 -20.23
C PRO A 80 7.60 0.61 -18.76
N ASP A 81 6.51 -0.07 -18.48
CA ASP A 81 6.14 -0.48 -17.13
C ASP A 81 7.22 -1.44 -16.60
N PRO A 82 7.86 -1.14 -15.44
CA PRO A 82 8.89 -2.01 -14.92
C PRO A 82 8.32 -3.39 -14.54
N ASP A 83 9.10 -4.45 -14.81
CA ASP A 83 8.67 -5.82 -14.59
C ASP A 83 8.52 -6.11 -13.09
N HIS A 84 7.30 -6.33 -12.64
CA HIS A 84 6.96 -6.69 -11.27
C HIS A 84 6.29 -8.07 -11.20
N SER A 85 6.49 -8.88 -12.24
CA SER A 85 5.97 -10.23 -12.33
C SER A 85 6.62 -11.18 -11.31
N TYR A 86 6.01 -12.36 -11.14
CA TYR A 86 6.57 -13.43 -10.31
C TYR A 86 8.00 -13.82 -10.72
N GLU A 87 8.28 -13.85 -12.02
CA GLU A 87 9.59 -14.18 -12.60
C GLU A 87 10.54 -12.98 -12.54
N GLY A 88 10.05 -11.78 -12.88
CA GLY A 88 10.80 -10.54 -12.88
C GLY A 88 11.38 -10.20 -11.51
N GLY A 89 10.57 -10.28 -10.47
CA GLY A 89 11.03 -10.05 -9.09
C GLY A 89 12.16 -10.97 -8.65
N ARG A 90 12.23 -12.19 -9.17
CA ARG A 90 13.33 -13.12 -8.88
C ARG A 90 14.60 -12.76 -9.62
N ILE A 91 14.50 -12.19 -10.82
CA ILE A 91 15.64 -11.62 -11.56
C ILE A 91 16.19 -10.41 -10.80
N GLU A 92 15.29 -9.52 -10.36
CA GLU A 92 15.62 -8.31 -9.59
C GLU A 92 16.31 -8.67 -8.26
N LEU A 93 15.76 -9.65 -7.55
CA LEU A 93 16.33 -10.17 -6.30
C LEU A 93 17.72 -10.79 -6.48
N ASN A 94 17.98 -11.45 -7.59
CA ASN A 94 19.26 -12.09 -7.93
C ASN A 94 19.89 -12.83 -6.74
N GLY A 95 19.15 -13.74 -6.13
CA GLY A 95 19.64 -14.53 -5.00
C GLY A 95 19.92 -13.70 -3.73
N GLY A 96 19.25 -12.59 -3.55
CA GLY A 96 19.35 -11.70 -2.38
C GLY A 96 20.26 -10.51 -2.56
N LYS A 97 20.85 -10.30 -3.74
CA LYS A 97 21.75 -9.16 -4.02
C LYS A 97 20.98 -7.87 -4.31
N CYS A 98 19.72 -7.96 -4.74
CA CYS A 98 18.86 -6.84 -5.13
C CYS A 98 19.52 -5.95 -6.19
N ASP A 99 20.08 -6.56 -7.24
CA ASP A 99 20.87 -5.86 -8.27
C ASP A 99 20.42 -6.20 -9.69
N GLY A 100 19.26 -6.87 -9.86
CA GLY A 100 18.76 -7.30 -11.16
C GLY A 100 17.81 -6.32 -11.86
N TRP A 101 17.58 -5.14 -11.32
CA TRP A 101 16.55 -4.16 -11.71
C TRP A 101 16.54 -3.81 -13.20
N LEU A 102 17.69 -3.69 -13.83
CA LEU A 102 17.83 -3.37 -15.25
C LEU A 102 17.95 -4.63 -16.14
N ARG A 103 17.71 -5.82 -15.58
CA ARG A 103 17.78 -7.11 -16.30
C ARG A 103 16.44 -7.82 -16.41
N ALA A 104 15.46 -7.44 -15.60
CA ALA A 104 14.11 -7.98 -15.64
C ALA A 104 13.34 -7.41 -16.84
N GLY A 105 12.48 -8.19 -17.46
CA GLY A 105 11.58 -7.80 -18.54
C GLY A 105 12.18 -6.81 -19.54
N GLU A 106 11.48 -5.73 -19.79
CA GLU A 106 11.90 -4.60 -20.63
C GLU A 106 12.41 -3.40 -19.82
N ASN A 107 12.76 -3.59 -18.54
CA ASN A 107 13.19 -2.52 -17.63
C ASN A 107 14.29 -1.66 -18.23
N ASP A 108 14.08 -0.35 -18.14
CA ASP A 108 15.05 0.68 -18.44
C ASP A 108 15.46 1.47 -17.16
N GLU A 109 16.09 2.63 -17.33
CA GLU A 109 16.54 3.44 -16.20
C GLU A 109 15.40 3.95 -15.32
N PHE A 110 14.14 3.92 -15.76
CA PHE A 110 12.98 4.28 -14.95
C PHE A 110 12.87 3.38 -13.71
N ALA A 111 13.16 2.07 -13.85
CA ALA A 111 13.12 1.11 -12.74
C ALA A 111 14.09 1.45 -11.60
N ILE A 112 15.12 2.25 -11.86
CA ILE A 112 16.11 2.71 -10.87
C ILE A 112 16.01 4.22 -10.58
N GLY A 113 14.92 4.85 -11.02
CA GLY A 113 14.58 6.21 -10.69
C GLY A 113 13.99 6.35 -9.29
N TYR A 114 13.98 7.55 -8.73
CA TYR A 114 13.33 7.85 -7.45
C TYR A 114 12.68 9.23 -7.44
N TYR A 115 11.71 9.38 -6.55
CA TYR A 115 11.15 10.67 -6.13
C TYR A 115 11.65 11.03 -4.74
N ASP A 116 11.75 12.33 -4.45
CA ASP A 116 12.15 12.80 -3.13
C ASP A 116 11.03 13.60 -2.43
N SER A 117 11.36 14.17 -1.29
CA SER A 117 10.38 14.93 -0.49
C SER A 117 9.84 16.18 -1.19
N SER A 118 10.46 16.65 -2.26
CA SER A 118 9.97 17.82 -3.02
C SER A 118 8.89 17.45 -4.05
N ASP A 119 8.81 16.16 -4.39
CA ASP A 119 7.84 15.64 -5.36
C ASP A 119 6.56 15.12 -4.68
N LEU A 120 6.67 14.65 -3.43
CA LEU A 120 5.66 13.89 -2.71
C LEU A 120 5.06 14.73 -1.56
N ASP A 121 4.13 15.61 -1.89
CA ASP A 121 3.55 16.59 -0.93
C ASP A 121 2.83 15.94 0.26
N PHE A 122 2.05 14.88 0.02
CA PHE A 122 1.40 14.13 1.10
C PHE A 122 2.42 13.39 1.95
N TRP A 123 3.29 12.58 1.32
CA TRP A 123 4.28 11.76 2.04
C TRP A 123 5.25 12.61 2.83
N ARG A 124 5.68 13.76 2.30
CA ARG A 124 6.55 14.70 3.01
C ARG A 124 5.93 15.19 4.33
N GLN A 125 4.63 15.50 4.31
CA GLN A 125 3.90 15.94 5.50
C GLN A 125 3.61 14.75 6.43
N ALA A 126 3.11 13.65 5.89
CA ALA A 126 2.70 12.48 6.66
C ALA A 126 3.88 11.78 7.35
N ALA A 127 4.99 11.58 6.65
CA ALA A 127 6.21 11.00 7.21
C ALA A 127 6.82 11.87 8.33
N ALA A 128 6.67 13.20 8.23
CA ALA A 128 7.13 14.11 9.28
C ALA A 128 6.26 14.11 10.54
N ASP A 129 5.03 13.59 10.47
CA ASP A 129 4.07 13.67 11.58
C ASP A 129 3.74 12.31 12.21
N TRP A 130 3.76 11.23 11.44
CA TRP A 130 3.23 9.93 11.86
C TRP A 130 4.28 8.82 11.93
N THR A 131 3.84 7.57 12.06
CA THR A 131 4.72 6.40 12.05
C THR A 131 4.84 5.85 10.62
N VAL A 132 6.06 5.77 10.13
CA VAL A 132 6.40 5.08 8.88
C VAL A 132 7.04 3.74 9.20
N CYS A 133 6.67 2.67 8.49
CA CYS A 133 7.29 1.36 8.62
C CYS A 133 8.29 1.16 7.48
N ASP A 134 9.59 1.21 7.76
CA ASP A 134 10.64 1.07 6.74
C ASP A 134 11.01 -0.38 6.40
N ARG A 135 10.31 -1.34 7.01
CA ARG A 135 10.39 -2.77 6.72
C ARG A 135 9.01 -3.39 6.52
N TYR A 136 8.14 -2.66 5.83
CA TYR A 136 6.88 -3.19 5.35
C TYR A 136 7.10 -3.75 3.94
N PHE A 137 6.82 -5.01 3.74
CA PHE A 137 7.08 -5.74 2.50
C PHE A 137 5.77 -6.10 1.80
N ALA A 138 5.78 -6.17 0.47
CA ALA A 138 4.74 -6.87 -0.27
C ALA A 138 4.62 -8.31 0.26
N ALA A 139 3.42 -8.85 0.30
CA ALA A 139 3.19 -10.14 0.94
C ALA A 139 3.84 -11.30 0.19
N THR A 140 3.91 -11.22 -1.13
CA THR A 140 4.59 -12.20 -1.98
C THR A 140 5.33 -11.51 -3.11
N MET A 141 6.39 -12.16 -3.63
CA MET A 141 7.13 -11.65 -4.78
C MET A 141 6.38 -12.01 -6.05
N ALA A 142 5.34 -11.23 -6.35
CA ALA A 142 4.45 -11.37 -7.49
C ALA A 142 3.68 -10.06 -7.71
N GLU A 143 2.87 -10.03 -8.73
CA GLU A 143 2.07 -8.92 -9.22
C GLU A 143 1.00 -8.41 -8.22
N THR A 144 0.28 -7.41 -8.63
CA THR A 144 -0.82 -6.71 -7.93
C THR A 144 -1.86 -7.67 -7.33
N TYR A 145 -2.51 -8.51 -8.15
CA TYR A 145 -3.61 -9.35 -7.66
C TYR A 145 -3.15 -10.36 -6.61
N PRO A 146 -2.08 -11.14 -6.81
CA PRO A 146 -1.55 -11.98 -5.74
C PRO A 146 -1.37 -11.26 -4.41
N ASN A 147 -0.81 -10.06 -4.40
CA ASN A 147 -0.57 -9.28 -3.19
C ASN A 147 -1.86 -8.74 -2.56
N ARG A 148 -2.80 -8.23 -3.36
CA ARG A 148 -4.11 -7.80 -2.88
C ARG A 148 -4.93 -8.96 -2.30
N PHE A 149 -4.79 -10.17 -2.86
CA PHE A 149 -5.36 -11.37 -2.25
C PHE A 149 -4.84 -11.61 -0.83
N TYR A 150 -3.55 -11.41 -0.58
CA TYR A 150 -3.01 -11.53 0.77
C TYR A 150 -3.65 -10.56 1.75
N GLN A 151 -3.95 -9.33 1.35
CA GLN A 151 -4.63 -8.36 2.22
C GLN A 151 -6.07 -8.76 2.55
N HIS A 152 -6.75 -9.50 1.67
CA HIS A 152 -8.11 -9.97 1.93
C HIS A 152 -8.18 -11.37 2.54
N SER A 153 -7.27 -12.27 2.16
CA SER A 153 -7.38 -13.73 2.39
C SER A 153 -6.18 -14.35 3.10
N ALA A 154 -5.15 -13.57 3.43
CA ALA A 154 -3.87 -14.04 3.99
C ALA A 154 -3.17 -15.12 3.13
N ARG A 155 -3.56 -15.26 1.88
CA ARG A 155 -2.99 -16.14 0.84
C ARG A 155 -3.50 -15.73 -0.53
N THR A 156 -2.86 -16.24 -1.57
CA THR A 156 -3.34 -16.13 -2.95
C THR A 156 -3.64 -17.50 -3.56
N ASP A 157 -4.46 -17.54 -4.60
CA ASP A 157 -4.74 -18.72 -5.43
C ASP A 157 -4.09 -18.62 -6.83
N ARG A 158 -3.25 -17.60 -7.04
CA ARG A 158 -2.61 -17.28 -8.33
C ARG A 158 -1.24 -16.67 -8.14
N LEU A 159 -0.38 -16.78 -9.15
CA LEU A 159 0.96 -16.16 -9.19
C LEU A 159 0.99 -14.94 -10.11
N HIS A 160 0.01 -14.84 -11.02
CA HIS A 160 -0.13 -13.75 -11.99
C HIS A 160 -1.52 -13.13 -11.90
N ASN A 161 -1.65 -11.91 -12.43
CA ASN A 161 -2.93 -11.25 -12.51
C ASN A 161 -3.91 -12.03 -13.39
N SER A 162 -5.08 -12.26 -12.86
CA SER A 162 -6.13 -13.03 -13.54
C SER A 162 -7.50 -12.67 -12.98
N SER A 163 -8.46 -12.42 -13.86
CA SER A 163 -9.85 -12.16 -13.50
C SER A 163 -10.67 -13.43 -13.17
N ALA A 164 -10.03 -14.59 -13.08
CA ALA A 164 -10.71 -15.83 -12.65
C ALA A 164 -11.32 -15.67 -11.25
N THR A 165 -12.55 -16.18 -11.07
CA THR A 165 -13.25 -16.08 -9.79
C THR A 165 -12.53 -16.91 -8.71
N SER A 166 -12.26 -16.27 -7.59
CA SER A 166 -11.69 -16.91 -6.39
C SER A 166 -12.77 -17.46 -5.46
N THR A 167 -12.43 -18.50 -4.73
CA THR A 167 -13.26 -19.07 -3.67
C THR A 167 -12.57 -19.00 -2.29
N LEU A 168 -11.45 -18.29 -2.21
CA LEU A 168 -10.73 -18.17 -0.95
C LEU A 168 -11.60 -17.52 0.13
N PRO A 169 -11.56 -18.01 1.38
CA PRO A 169 -12.14 -17.29 2.50
C PRO A 169 -11.39 -15.98 2.74
N THR A 170 -12.10 -14.98 3.23
CA THR A 170 -11.56 -13.64 3.43
C THR A 170 -11.79 -13.14 4.85
N ILE A 171 -11.17 -12.02 5.18
CA ILE A 171 -11.44 -11.29 6.43
C ILE A 171 -12.91 -10.84 6.52
N TRP A 172 -13.56 -10.58 5.37
CA TRP A 172 -14.97 -10.21 5.31
C TRP A 172 -15.89 -11.33 5.83
N ASP A 173 -15.55 -12.59 5.55
CA ASP A 173 -16.27 -13.75 6.09
C ASP A 173 -16.10 -13.81 7.61
N ARG A 174 -14.87 -13.61 8.12
CA ARG A 174 -14.60 -13.60 9.56
C ARG A 174 -15.38 -12.50 10.29
N LEU A 175 -15.44 -11.30 9.70
CA LEU A 175 -16.21 -10.20 10.25
C LEU A 175 -17.71 -10.52 10.29
N ALA A 176 -18.26 -11.03 9.20
CA ALA A 176 -19.67 -11.42 9.11
C ALA A 176 -20.03 -12.51 10.12
N ASP A 177 -19.22 -13.56 10.24
CA ASP A 177 -19.40 -14.64 11.21
C ASP A 177 -19.41 -14.14 12.66
N ALA A 178 -18.65 -13.07 12.94
CA ALA A 178 -18.59 -12.43 14.25
C ALA A 178 -19.67 -11.35 14.46
N GLY A 179 -20.53 -11.09 13.48
CA GLY A 179 -21.57 -10.03 13.55
C GLY A 179 -20.99 -8.62 13.48
N LEU A 180 -19.77 -8.46 12.96
CA LEU A 180 -19.08 -7.18 12.75
C LEU A 180 -19.34 -6.64 11.34
N LYS A 181 -19.26 -5.32 11.20
CA LYS A 181 -19.46 -4.66 9.91
C LYS A 181 -18.12 -4.40 9.24
N GLY A 182 -17.99 -4.86 8.00
CA GLY A 182 -16.92 -4.50 7.11
C GLY A 182 -17.47 -3.79 5.88
N ARG A 183 -16.75 -2.82 5.34
CA ARG A 183 -17.04 -2.18 4.05
C ARG A 183 -15.79 -2.08 3.21
N TYR A 184 -15.98 -2.34 1.93
CA TYR A 184 -14.97 -2.12 0.91
C TYR A 184 -15.41 -0.94 0.05
N TYR A 185 -14.56 0.08 -0.07
CA TYR A 185 -14.84 1.27 -0.84
C TYR A 185 -13.88 1.34 -2.03
N PHE A 186 -14.38 1.62 -3.21
CA PHE A 186 -13.60 1.58 -4.45
C PHE A 186 -13.80 2.85 -5.29
N GLY A 187 -12.74 3.30 -5.94
CA GLY A 187 -12.76 4.47 -6.81
C GLY A 187 -13.56 4.22 -8.08
N ASP A 188 -13.26 3.14 -8.78
CA ASP A 188 -13.91 2.78 -10.06
C ASP A 188 -14.13 1.27 -10.22
N ILE A 189 -13.16 0.40 -9.88
CA ILE A 189 -13.28 -1.06 -10.01
C ILE A 189 -13.15 -1.72 -8.64
N PRO A 190 -14.12 -2.55 -8.22
CA PRO A 190 -14.02 -3.27 -6.96
C PRO A 190 -13.14 -4.53 -7.11
N PHE A 191 -11.99 -4.59 -6.42
CA PHE A 191 -11.18 -5.81 -6.36
C PHE A 191 -11.97 -7.01 -5.83
N THR A 192 -12.95 -6.76 -4.95
CA THR A 192 -13.86 -7.77 -4.41
C THR A 192 -14.72 -8.48 -5.47
N ALA A 193 -14.83 -7.95 -6.70
CA ALA A 193 -15.47 -8.64 -7.82
C ALA A 193 -14.74 -9.92 -8.25
N LEU A 194 -13.49 -10.12 -7.81
CA LEU A 194 -12.79 -11.40 -7.99
C LEU A 194 -13.45 -12.56 -7.22
N TRP A 195 -14.34 -12.30 -6.27
CA TRP A 195 -15.21 -13.30 -5.64
C TRP A 195 -16.63 -13.35 -6.25
N GLY A 196 -16.80 -12.91 -7.50
CA GLY A 196 -18.09 -12.80 -8.14
C GLY A 196 -18.96 -11.78 -7.44
N THR A 197 -20.20 -12.14 -7.09
CA THR A 197 -21.16 -11.24 -6.41
C THR A 197 -21.15 -11.36 -4.89
N LYS A 198 -20.27 -12.18 -4.32
CA LYS A 198 -20.27 -12.51 -2.89
C LYS A 198 -20.23 -11.27 -1.99
N TYR A 199 -19.47 -10.27 -2.36
CA TYR A 199 -19.23 -9.07 -1.56
C TYR A 199 -19.91 -7.80 -2.08
N LEU A 200 -20.89 -7.92 -2.99
CA LEU A 200 -21.70 -6.78 -3.47
C LEU A 200 -22.29 -5.96 -2.32
N GLY A 201 -22.82 -6.64 -1.29
CA GLY A 201 -23.52 -5.98 -0.18
C GLY A 201 -22.62 -5.14 0.74
N ILE A 202 -21.30 -5.33 0.68
CA ILE A 202 -20.33 -4.58 1.50
C ILE A 202 -19.47 -3.64 0.67
N SER A 203 -19.58 -3.68 -0.65
CA SER A 203 -18.76 -2.88 -1.57
C SER A 203 -19.52 -1.64 -2.01
N HIS A 204 -18.92 -0.48 -1.81
CA HIS A 204 -19.54 0.82 -2.04
C HIS A 204 -18.60 1.74 -2.83
N PRO A 205 -19.12 2.65 -3.67
CA PRO A 205 -18.30 3.68 -4.31
C PRO A 205 -17.60 4.58 -3.27
N TYR A 206 -16.42 5.06 -3.60
CA TYR A 206 -15.56 5.91 -2.75
C TYR A 206 -16.27 7.12 -2.10
N PRO A 207 -17.18 7.85 -2.77
CA PRO A 207 -17.92 8.95 -2.11
C PRO A 207 -18.72 8.51 -0.87
N THR A 208 -19.08 7.23 -0.75
CA THR A 208 -19.72 6.68 0.45
C THR A 208 -18.75 6.68 1.62
N PHE A 209 -17.46 6.38 1.40
CA PHE A 209 -16.43 6.48 2.43
C PHE A 209 -16.33 7.89 3.01
N LEU A 210 -16.30 8.89 2.14
CA LEU A 210 -16.25 10.30 2.58
C LEU A 210 -17.49 10.68 3.40
N SER A 211 -18.65 10.21 3.00
CA SER A 211 -19.91 10.41 3.73
C SER A 211 -19.89 9.71 5.08
N ASP A 212 -19.41 8.48 5.16
CA ASP A 212 -19.27 7.71 6.40
C ASP A 212 -18.27 8.35 7.36
N CYS A 213 -17.15 8.89 6.84
CA CYS A 213 -16.22 9.68 7.63
C CYS A 213 -16.90 10.93 8.22
N ALA A 214 -17.58 11.70 7.37
CA ALA A 214 -18.20 12.97 7.78
C ALA A 214 -19.33 12.78 8.82
N SER A 215 -20.07 11.70 8.73
CA SER A 215 -21.16 11.36 9.66
C SER A 215 -20.71 10.60 10.91
N GLY A 216 -19.46 10.11 10.94
CA GLY A 216 -18.98 9.22 12.01
C GLY A 216 -19.60 7.83 11.96
N SER A 217 -20.05 7.37 10.78
CA SER A 217 -20.72 6.08 10.56
C SER A 217 -19.81 5.00 9.99
N LEU A 218 -18.48 5.16 10.17
CA LEU A 218 -17.50 4.16 9.75
C LEU A 218 -17.81 2.79 10.37
N PRO A 219 -17.68 1.69 9.61
CA PRO A 219 -17.78 0.34 10.15
C PRO A 219 -16.52 0.00 10.98
N GLU A 220 -16.51 -1.18 11.59
CA GLU A 220 -15.34 -1.68 12.31
C GLU A 220 -14.13 -1.80 11.40
N VAL A 221 -14.31 -2.29 10.16
CA VAL A 221 -13.22 -2.42 9.17
C VAL A 221 -13.63 -1.80 7.84
N SER A 222 -12.76 -0.95 7.31
CA SER A 222 -12.90 -0.30 6.01
C SER A 222 -11.65 -0.56 5.17
N PHE A 223 -11.80 -1.12 3.96
CA PHE A 223 -10.75 -1.10 2.96
C PHE A 223 -11.13 -0.08 1.89
N VAL A 224 -10.17 0.72 1.48
CA VAL A 224 -10.39 1.85 0.57
C VAL A 224 -9.37 1.79 -0.55
N ASP A 225 -9.83 1.59 -1.77
CA ASP A 225 -9.01 1.56 -2.96
C ASP A 225 -9.21 2.82 -3.82
N PRO A 226 -8.14 3.33 -4.45
CA PRO A 226 -8.19 4.45 -5.37
C PRO A 226 -8.91 4.10 -6.67
N ARG A 227 -8.87 5.02 -7.64
CA ARG A 227 -9.19 4.72 -9.02
C ARG A 227 -7.99 4.04 -9.66
N PHE A 228 -8.24 2.97 -10.41
CA PHE A 228 -7.25 2.18 -11.12
C PHE A 228 -7.24 2.41 -12.63
N LEU A 229 -8.37 2.82 -13.20
CA LEU A 229 -8.48 3.05 -14.65
C LEU A 229 -7.86 4.38 -15.05
N ASP A 230 -7.54 4.48 -16.34
CA ASP A 230 -7.04 5.70 -16.98
C ASP A 230 -5.62 6.12 -16.52
N GLU A 231 -4.78 5.16 -16.15
CA GLU A 231 -3.37 5.38 -15.78
C GLU A 231 -2.63 6.16 -16.86
N GLY A 232 -2.68 5.72 -18.12
CA GLY A 232 -2.04 6.39 -19.22
C GLY A 232 -2.57 7.80 -19.52
N SER A 233 -3.74 8.18 -19.00
CA SER A 233 -4.22 9.57 -19.01
C SER A 233 -3.72 10.37 -17.79
N GLY A 234 -3.05 9.69 -16.83
CA GLY A 234 -2.55 10.28 -15.61
C GLY A 234 -3.66 10.59 -14.59
N THR A 235 -4.87 10.05 -14.77
CA THR A 235 -6.02 10.37 -13.89
C THR A 235 -6.41 9.26 -12.94
N SER A 236 -5.77 8.08 -13.00
CA SER A 236 -5.86 7.10 -11.92
C SER A 236 -5.28 7.68 -10.63
N GLY A 237 -5.72 7.16 -9.50
CA GLY A 237 -5.30 7.67 -8.18
C GLY A 237 -4.43 6.69 -7.41
N ASP A 238 -3.89 5.67 -8.08
CA ASP A 238 -3.28 4.48 -7.49
C ASP A 238 -1.75 4.55 -7.35
N ASP A 239 -1.09 5.43 -8.10
CA ASP A 239 0.37 5.54 -8.25
C ASP A 239 1.02 4.49 -9.17
N HIS A 240 0.26 3.67 -9.92
CA HIS A 240 0.85 2.76 -10.91
C HIS A 240 1.90 3.47 -11.80
N PRO A 241 2.95 2.82 -12.34
CA PRO A 241 4.06 3.49 -13.04
C PRO A 241 3.70 4.50 -14.11
N HIS A 242 2.58 4.32 -14.81
CA HIS A 242 2.08 5.26 -15.83
C HIS A 242 1.05 6.26 -15.30
N ALA A 243 0.62 6.14 -14.04
CA ALA A 243 -0.18 7.15 -13.36
C ALA A 243 0.65 8.39 -13.03
N ASP A 244 0.01 9.53 -12.94
CA ASP A 244 0.63 10.73 -12.40
C ASP A 244 0.58 10.67 -10.86
N ILE A 245 1.73 10.51 -10.20
CA ILE A 245 1.82 10.35 -8.74
C ILE A 245 1.16 11.51 -7.96
N ARG A 246 1.00 12.69 -8.56
CA ARG A 246 0.30 13.81 -7.91
C ARG A 246 -1.20 13.53 -7.74
N SER A 247 -1.78 12.65 -8.59
CA SER A 247 -3.15 12.17 -8.41
C SER A 247 -3.26 11.29 -7.16
N GLY A 248 -2.33 10.34 -6.97
CA GLY A 248 -2.26 9.53 -5.76
C GLY A 248 -2.02 10.35 -4.49
N GLU A 249 -1.11 11.33 -4.54
CA GLU A 249 -0.89 12.29 -3.46
C GLU A 249 -2.17 13.04 -3.06
N THR A 250 -2.97 13.44 -4.06
CA THR A 250 -4.27 14.10 -3.83
C THR A 250 -5.27 13.16 -3.18
N PHE A 251 -5.38 11.93 -3.67
CA PHE A 251 -6.26 10.90 -3.10
C PHE A 251 -5.88 10.58 -1.64
N LEU A 252 -4.60 10.34 -1.37
CA LEU A 252 -4.12 10.06 -0.01
C LEU A 252 -4.41 11.22 0.95
N ALA A 253 -4.21 12.47 0.50
CA ALA A 253 -4.52 13.65 1.30
C ALA A 253 -6.03 13.80 1.58
N GLU A 254 -6.89 13.47 0.61
CA GLU A 254 -8.34 13.49 0.78
C GLU A 254 -8.79 12.45 1.80
N VAL A 255 -8.32 11.18 1.67
CA VAL A 255 -8.62 10.10 2.62
C VAL A 255 -8.15 10.50 4.02
N TYR A 256 -6.89 10.90 4.16
CA TYR A 256 -6.33 11.31 5.44
C TYR A 256 -7.15 12.44 6.09
N ASN A 257 -7.42 13.51 5.34
CA ASN A 257 -8.16 14.65 5.84
C ASN A 257 -9.61 14.28 6.24
N ALA A 258 -10.26 13.39 5.51
CA ALA A 258 -11.59 12.87 5.85
C ALA A 258 -11.54 12.11 7.18
N VAL A 259 -10.57 11.22 7.36
CA VAL A 259 -10.41 10.39 8.56
C VAL A 259 -10.12 11.25 9.79
N VAL A 260 -9.15 12.15 9.73
CA VAL A 260 -8.78 12.97 10.92
C VAL A 260 -9.82 14.02 11.27
N SER A 261 -10.73 14.34 10.35
CA SER A 261 -11.85 15.25 10.58
C SER A 261 -13.14 14.52 11.01
N SER A 262 -13.13 13.19 11.00
CA SER A 262 -14.30 12.37 11.35
C SER A 262 -14.61 12.46 12.85
N PRO A 263 -15.89 12.47 13.26
CA PRO A 263 -16.28 12.24 14.66
C PRO A 263 -15.73 10.92 15.24
N ALA A 264 -15.40 9.95 14.40
CA ALA A 264 -14.83 8.65 14.80
C ALA A 264 -13.31 8.70 15.02
N TRP A 265 -12.64 9.83 14.72
CA TRP A 265 -11.18 9.94 14.73
C TRP A 265 -10.52 9.44 16.01
N GLU A 266 -11.06 9.78 17.19
CA GLU A 266 -10.48 9.38 18.49
C GLU A 266 -10.20 7.88 18.60
N ARG A 267 -10.97 7.05 17.90
CA ARG A 267 -10.95 5.59 17.99
C ARG A 267 -10.57 4.90 16.68
N THR A 268 -9.87 5.63 15.81
CA THR A 268 -9.53 5.17 14.45
C THR A 268 -8.04 4.84 14.32
N LEU A 269 -7.77 3.75 13.62
CA LEU A 269 -6.47 3.38 13.07
C LEU A 269 -6.57 3.39 11.55
N LEU A 270 -5.78 4.24 10.89
CA LEU A 270 -5.59 4.24 9.45
C LEU A 270 -4.21 3.66 9.12
N VAL A 271 -4.17 2.71 8.21
CA VAL A 271 -2.94 2.15 7.61
C VAL A 271 -2.99 2.43 6.12
N VAL A 272 -1.95 3.07 5.61
CA VAL A 272 -1.70 3.21 4.17
C VAL A 272 -0.57 2.27 3.81
N ASN A 273 -0.73 1.48 2.76
CA ASN A 273 0.30 0.63 2.20
C ASN A 273 0.19 0.60 0.66
N TYR A 274 1.15 -0.03 0.03
CA TYR A 274 1.14 -0.35 -1.40
C TYR A 274 1.11 -1.85 -1.55
N ASP A 275 0.51 -2.35 -2.61
CA ASP A 275 0.34 -3.78 -2.83
C ASP A 275 1.67 -4.48 -3.13
N GLU A 276 2.51 -3.91 -4.02
CA GLU A 276 3.80 -4.44 -4.35
C GLU A 276 4.75 -3.32 -4.87
N TRP A 277 5.97 -3.66 -5.30
CA TRP A 277 7.08 -2.73 -5.52
C TRP A 277 7.12 -2.09 -6.93
N GLY A 278 6.29 -2.55 -7.88
CA GLY A 278 6.18 -1.99 -9.23
C GLY A 278 7.44 -2.14 -10.08
N GLY A 279 8.28 -3.15 -9.85
CA GLY A 279 9.55 -3.30 -10.56
C GLY A 279 10.60 -2.24 -10.20
N PHE A 280 10.30 -1.32 -9.26
CA PHE A 280 11.23 -0.30 -8.81
C PHE A 280 12.22 -0.85 -7.78
N TYR A 281 13.46 -0.36 -7.88
CA TYR A 281 14.54 -0.79 -7.02
C TYR A 281 14.26 -0.61 -5.53
N ASP A 282 14.75 -1.58 -4.77
CA ASP A 282 14.86 -1.53 -3.32
C ASP A 282 16.13 -2.29 -2.89
N HIS A 283 16.90 -1.74 -1.97
CA HIS A 283 18.19 -2.33 -1.60
C HIS A 283 18.07 -3.42 -0.54
N VAL A 284 16.88 -3.61 0.05
CA VAL A 284 16.69 -4.58 1.13
C VAL A 284 16.12 -5.88 0.59
N SER A 285 16.90 -6.95 0.74
CA SER A 285 16.43 -8.29 0.36
C SER A 285 15.28 -8.72 1.27
N PRO A 286 14.11 -9.11 0.69
CA PRO A 286 13.00 -9.65 1.46
C PRO A 286 13.32 -11.04 2.00
N GLY A 287 12.72 -11.37 3.14
CA GLY A 287 12.77 -12.70 3.71
C GLY A 287 11.52 -13.52 3.37
N THR A 288 11.54 -14.79 3.75
CA THR A 288 10.35 -15.65 3.69
C THR A 288 9.46 -15.48 4.91
N ALA A 289 8.19 -15.87 4.78
CA ALA A 289 7.24 -16.01 5.88
C ALA A 289 6.65 -17.42 5.89
N ALA A 290 6.06 -17.82 7.02
CA ALA A 290 5.23 -19.01 7.05
C ALA A 290 4.08 -18.85 6.05
N ASP A 291 3.85 -19.84 5.22
CA ASP A 291 2.80 -19.80 4.21
C ASP A 291 2.18 -21.19 4.00
N ALA A 292 0.97 -21.20 3.48
CA ALA A 292 0.30 -22.43 3.08
C ALA A 292 0.89 -23.00 1.78
N ASP A 293 1.44 -22.13 0.91
CA ASP A 293 2.11 -22.52 -0.32
C ASP A 293 3.57 -22.01 -0.31
N PRO A 294 4.56 -22.91 -0.42
CA PRO A 294 5.97 -22.50 -0.50
C PRO A 294 6.30 -21.60 -1.70
N ALA A 295 5.53 -21.66 -2.79
CA ALA A 295 5.76 -20.83 -3.98
C ALA A 295 5.53 -19.34 -3.70
N THR A 296 4.66 -19.02 -2.73
CA THR A 296 4.29 -17.65 -2.35
C THR A 296 4.89 -17.20 -1.02
N ALA A 297 5.70 -18.04 -0.36
CA ALA A 297 6.30 -17.77 0.94
C ALA A 297 7.37 -16.67 0.92
N LEU A 298 8.02 -16.42 -0.23
CA LEU A 298 8.97 -15.33 -0.39
C LEU A 298 8.20 -14.01 -0.49
N ARG A 299 8.45 -13.08 0.44
CA ARG A 299 7.90 -11.73 0.36
C ARG A 299 8.41 -11.00 -0.87
N GLY A 300 7.64 -10.04 -1.39
CA GLY A 300 8.12 -9.06 -2.34
C GLY A 300 9.01 -8.02 -1.67
N PHE A 301 9.50 -7.06 -2.43
CA PHE A 301 10.31 -5.98 -1.89
C PHE A 301 9.51 -5.06 -0.98
N ARG A 302 10.20 -4.14 -0.31
CA ARG A 302 9.56 -3.18 0.59
C ARG A 302 8.69 -2.21 -0.18
N VAL A 303 7.58 -1.85 0.44
CA VAL A 303 6.64 -0.85 -0.06
C VAL A 303 6.43 0.27 0.96
N PRO A 304 6.03 1.48 0.56
CA PRO A 304 5.69 2.54 1.49
C PRO A 304 4.56 2.11 2.44
N SER A 305 4.69 2.44 3.72
CA SER A 305 3.62 2.19 4.68
C SER A 305 3.60 3.23 5.80
N LEU A 306 2.39 3.72 6.09
CA LEU A 306 2.11 4.76 7.07
C LEU A 306 1.05 4.28 8.05
N VAL A 307 1.28 4.55 9.34
CA VAL A 307 0.32 4.26 10.41
C VAL A 307 -0.10 5.57 11.09
N VAL A 308 -1.39 5.87 11.01
CA VAL A 308 -2.02 7.09 11.50
C VAL A 308 -3.09 6.74 12.53
N SER A 309 -3.00 7.31 13.71
CA SER A 309 -3.96 7.10 14.81
C SER A 309 -3.72 8.13 15.90
N PRO A 310 -4.70 8.47 16.74
CA PRO A 310 -4.44 9.18 18.00
C PRO A 310 -3.43 8.48 18.90
N ARG A 311 -3.19 7.20 18.70
CA ARG A 311 -2.20 6.38 19.41
C ARG A 311 -0.92 6.13 18.62
N ALA A 312 -0.79 6.66 17.39
CA ALA A 312 0.44 6.52 16.63
C ALA A 312 1.58 7.30 17.30
N ARG A 313 2.76 6.71 17.28
CA ARG A 313 3.99 7.43 17.64
C ARG A 313 4.25 8.49 16.58
N ARG A 314 4.58 9.68 17.02
CA ARG A 314 4.83 10.81 16.13
C ARG A 314 6.28 10.84 15.69
N ARG A 315 6.51 11.12 14.38
CA ARG A 315 7.87 11.24 13.81
C ARG A 315 8.70 10.00 14.10
N TYR A 316 8.11 8.85 13.89
CA TYR A 316 8.69 7.57 14.28
C TYR A 316 8.86 6.66 13.07
N VAL A 317 10.02 6.02 12.97
CA VAL A 317 10.28 4.95 12.02
C VAL A 317 10.24 3.61 12.75
N ALA A 318 9.35 2.74 12.32
CA ALA A 318 9.23 1.39 12.84
C ALA A 318 10.02 0.41 11.97
N HIS A 319 11.02 -0.24 12.57
CA HIS A 319 11.94 -1.17 11.89
C HIS A 319 11.52 -2.64 12.00
N GLY A 320 10.29 -2.91 12.43
CA GLY A 320 9.74 -4.27 12.48
C GLY A 320 9.41 -4.77 11.08
N THR A 321 9.56 -6.08 10.84
CA THR A 321 9.15 -6.69 9.57
C THR A 321 7.66 -6.88 9.55
N TYR A 322 6.97 -6.19 8.66
CA TYR A 322 5.53 -6.26 8.41
C TYR A 322 5.25 -6.62 6.96
N ASP A 323 4.04 -7.08 6.70
CA ASP A 323 3.46 -7.25 5.37
C ASP A 323 1.93 -7.10 5.44
N HIS A 324 1.21 -7.32 4.34
CA HIS A 324 -0.25 -7.13 4.27
C HIS A 324 -0.99 -7.94 5.35
N THR A 325 -0.46 -9.12 5.72
CA THR A 325 -1.06 -9.94 6.77
C THR A 325 -0.86 -9.39 8.18
N SER A 326 0.04 -8.44 8.36
CA SER A 326 0.21 -7.71 9.62
C SER A 326 -1.00 -6.82 9.95
N VAL A 327 -1.69 -6.34 8.93
CA VAL A 327 -2.95 -5.61 9.06
C VAL A 327 -4.08 -6.55 9.43
N LEU A 328 -4.18 -7.70 8.76
CA LEU A 328 -5.15 -8.74 9.12
C LEU A 328 -4.95 -9.18 10.57
N ARG A 329 -3.70 -9.37 10.99
CA ARG A 329 -3.38 -9.72 12.38
C ARG A 329 -3.86 -8.67 13.39
N ALA A 330 -3.85 -7.38 13.03
CA ALA A 330 -4.40 -6.32 13.88
C ALA A 330 -5.93 -6.39 13.96
N ILE A 331 -6.60 -6.66 12.85
CA ILE A 331 -8.05 -6.85 12.79
C ILE A 331 -8.46 -8.05 13.63
N GLU A 332 -7.80 -9.20 13.44
CA GLU A 332 -8.05 -10.43 14.19
C GLU A 332 -7.85 -10.23 15.68
N TRP A 333 -6.72 -9.63 16.07
CA TRP A 333 -6.44 -9.31 17.47
C TRP A 333 -7.52 -8.42 18.07
N ARG A 334 -7.91 -7.35 17.35
CA ARG A 334 -8.83 -6.35 17.88
C ARG A 334 -10.20 -6.95 18.22
N TRP A 335 -10.69 -7.85 17.42
CA TRP A 335 -12.02 -8.44 17.59
C TRP A 335 -12.01 -9.93 17.98
N GLY A 336 -10.86 -10.51 18.27
CA GLY A 336 -10.74 -11.91 18.68
C GLY A 336 -11.11 -12.90 17.59
N LEU A 337 -10.84 -12.56 16.33
CA LEU A 337 -11.13 -13.42 15.17
C LEU A 337 -10.05 -14.49 15.02
N ALA A 338 -10.45 -15.67 14.53
CA ALA A 338 -9.51 -16.71 14.18
C ALA A 338 -8.72 -16.31 12.92
N PRO A 339 -7.42 -16.58 12.87
CA PRO A 339 -6.62 -16.36 11.65
C PRO A 339 -7.19 -17.11 10.44
N LEU A 340 -6.94 -16.58 9.26
CA LEU A 340 -7.35 -17.20 7.99
C LEU A 340 -6.40 -18.34 7.61
N THR A 341 -5.09 -18.16 7.82
CA THR A 341 -4.03 -19.07 7.38
C THR A 341 -2.86 -19.08 8.39
N PRO A 342 -1.85 -19.94 8.19
CA PRO A 342 -0.59 -19.85 8.95
C PRO A 342 0.15 -18.52 8.73
N ARG A 343 -0.10 -17.81 7.60
CA ARG A 343 0.60 -16.59 7.25
C ARG A 343 0.25 -15.45 8.21
N ASP A 344 -1.03 -15.13 8.37
CA ASP A 344 -1.52 -14.09 9.27
C ASP A 344 -1.39 -14.51 10.75
N ALA A 345 -1.57 -15.82 11.07
CA ALA A 345 -1.30 -16.34 12.39
C ALA A 345 0.12 -16.07 12.87
N GLY A 346 1.10 -16.17 11.97
CA GLY A 346 2.54 -15.92 12.22
C GLY A 346 2.99 -14.48 12.00
N ALA A 347 2.13 -13.61 11.50
CA ALA A 347 2.49 -12.22 11.22
C ALA A 347 2.66 -11.39 12.50
N ARG A 348 3.56 -10.42 12.43
CA ARG A 348 3.60 -9.35 13.44
C ARG A 348 2.36 -8.49 13.32
N ASN A 349 1.82 -8.09 14.46
CA ASN A 349 0.64 -7.24 14.50
C ASN A 349 1.04 -5.78 14.27
N ILE A 350 0.52 -5.13 13.23
CA ILE A 350 0.86 -3.73 12.93
C ILE A 350 0.52 -2.77 14.08
N ALA A 351 -0.46 -3.10 14.93
CA ALA A 351 -0.81 -2.28 16.09
C ALA A 351 0.32 -2.15 17.14
N GLU A 352 1.37 -2.98 17.08
CA GLU A 352 2.52 -2.87 18.00
C GLU A 352 3.35 -1.59 17.83
N VAL A 353 3.19 -0.89 16.68
CA VAL A 353 3.84 0.40 16.45
C VAL A 353 3.16 1.56 17.18
N LEU A 354 1.96 1.32 17.73
CA LEU A 354 1.18 2.32 18.48
C LEU A 354 1.73 2.47 19.92
N ASP A 355 1.44 3.61 20.53
CA ASP A 355 1.71 3.88 21.93
C ASP A 355 0.42 3.73 22.77
N PHE A 356 0.31 2.61 23.43
CA PHE A 356 -0.80 2.34 24.34
C PHE A 356 -0.51 2.75 25.79
N ALA A 357 0.71 3.17 26.10
CA ALA A 357 1.10 3.59 27.45
C ALA A 357 0.73 5.06 27.72
N SER A 358 0.74 5.88 26.65
CA SER A 358 0.40 7.31 26.75
C SER A 358 -1.08 7.54 26.41
N PRO A 359 -1.69 8.65 26.91
CA PRO A 359 -2.99 9.07 26.44
C PRO A 359 -3.00 9.33 24.92
N PRO A 360 -4.12 9.08 24.22
CA PRO A 360 -4.22 9.35 22.79
C PRO A 360 -4.09 10.86 22.50
N SER A 361 -3.39 11.21 21.43
CA SER A 361 -3.25 12.57 20.94
C SER A 361 -4.22 12.83 19.79
N LEU A 362 -5.26 13.62 20.03
CA LEU A 362 -6.27 13.92 19.01
C LEU A 362 -5.80 14.97 17.99
N ALA A 363 -4.69 15.68 18.27
CA ALA A 363 -4.15 16.66 17.35
C ALA A 363 -3.69 15.98 16.06
N ALA A 364 -4.28 16.37 14.94
CA ALA A 364 -3.90 15.91 13.61
C ALA A 364 -3.90 17.13 12.67
N PRO A 365 -2.76 17.48 12.05
CA PRO A 365 -2.73 18.57 11.08
C PRO A 365 -3.54 18.16 9.84
N ARG A 366 -4.16 19.12 9.18
CA ARG A 366 -4.72 18.91 7.84
C ARG A 366 -3.60 19.05 6.82
N TYR A 367 -3.56 18.15 5.85
CA TYR A 367 -2.58 18.23 4.78
C TYR A 367 -3.14 18.96 3.58
N LEU A 368 -2.32 19.85 3.06
CA LEU A 368 -2.59 20.58 1.83
C LEU A 368 -1.62 20.06 0.78
N VAL A 369 -2.16 19.49 -0.27
CA VAL A 369 -1.43 19.13 -1.48
C VAL A 369 -1.87 20.07 -2.60
N ALA A 370 -0.99 20.29 -3.56
CA ALA A 370 -1.36 21.07 -4.74
C ALA A 370 -2.53 20.40 -5.47
N PRO A 371 -3.54 21.15 -5.94
CA PRO A 371 -4.61 20.56 -6.71
C PRO A 371 -4.05 19.83 -7.92
N PHE A 372 -4.44 18.57 -8.09
CA PHE A 372 -4.02 17.78 -9.25
C PHE A 372 -4.63 18.34 -10.53
N VAL A 373 -3.79 18.51 -11.54
CA VAL A 373 -4.19 18.84 -12.92
C VAL A 373 -3.48 17.86 -13.83
N ALA A 374 -4.25 17.02 -14.54
CA ALA A 374 -3.69 16.04 -15.45
C ALA A 374 -2.82 16.69 -16.53
N GLY A 375 -1.66 16.10 -16.78
CA GLY A 375 -0.80 16.41 -17.88
C GLY A 375 -1.35 15.87 -19.23
N PRO A 376 -0.58 15.95 -20.31
CA PRO A 376 -0.89 15.24 -21.55
C PRO A 376 -0.91 13.73 -21.30
N PRO A 377 -1.84 12.98 -21.93
CA PRO A 377 -1.86 11.52 -21.79
C PRO A 377 -0.60 10.88 -22.39
N CYS A 378 -0.24 9.72 -21.91
CA CYS A 378 0.80 8.88 -22.49
C CYS A 378 0.49 8.48 -23.94
N GLY A 379 1.52 8.03 -24.67
CA GLY A 379 1.36 7.51 -26.01
C GLY A 379 0.58 6.17 -26.05
N PRO A 380 0.13 5.73 -27.25
CA PRO A 380 -0.68 4.51 -27.39
C PRO A 380 -0.07 3.25 -26.78
N ALA A 381 1.26 3.11 -26.83
CA ALA A 381 1.94 1.91 -26.29
C ALA A 381 1.77 1.78 -24.77
N GLN A 382 1.75 2.88 -24.03
CA GLN A 382 1.53 2.88 -22.59
C GLN A 382 0.05 2.76 -22.24
N LEU A 383 -0.86 3.18 -23.12
CA LEU A 383 -2.29 3.00 -22.94
C LEU A 383 -2.71 1.53 -23.06
N GLU A 384 -1.97 0.74 -23.86
CA GLU A 384 -2.24 -0.69 -24.03
C GLU A 384 -1.76 -1.52 -22.82
N SER A 385 -0.74 -1.08 -22.10
CA SER A 385 -0.25 -1.77 -20.90
C SER A 385 -1.19 -1.65 -19.68
N ALA A 386 -2.08 -0.66 -19.68
CA ALA A 386 -3.09 -0.44 -18.64
C ALA A 386 -4.25 -1.46 -18.62
N GLU A 387 -4.13 -2.61 -19.33
CA GLU A 387 -5.23 -3.59 -19.43
C GLU A 387 -5.41 -4.49 -18.20
N GLU A 388 -4.54 -4.41 -17.20
CA GLU A 388 -4.60 -5.24 -15.99
C GLU A 388 -5.98 -5.18 -15.32
N TRP A 389 -6.48 -3.98 -15.09
CA TRP A 389 -7.80 -3.73 -14.52
C TRP A 389 -8.96 -3.86 -15.50
N GLY A 390 -8.69 -3.79 -16.81
CA GLY A 390 -9.68 -3.95 -17.88
C GLY A 390 -10.37 -5.32 -17.83
N GLY A 391 -9.63 -6.37 -17.57
CA GLY A 391 -10.16 -7.73 -17.40
C GLY A 391 -11.12 -7.83 -16.22
N LEU A 392 -10.77 -7.24 -15.07
CA LEU A 392 -11.64 -7.23 -13.89
C LEU A 392 -12.87 -6.33 -14.08
N LYS A 393 -12.72 -5.19 -14.76
CA LYS A 393 -13.85 -4.33 -15.13
C LYS A 393 -14.89 -5.09 -15.93
N ASN A 394 -14.45 -5.79 -16.99
CA ASN A 394 -15.35 -6.57 -17.85
C ASN A 394 -16.06 -7.68 -17.06
N LYS A 395 -15.31 -8.38 -16.19
CA LYS A 395 -15.89 -9.39 -15.29
C LYS A 395 -16.93 -8.79 -14.34
N ALA A 396 -16.61 -7.69 -13.68
CA ALA A 396 -17.53 -7.04 -12.75
C ALA A 396 -18.85 -6.66 -13.44
N ILE A 397 -18.77 -6.05 -14.63
CA ILE A 397 -19.96 -5.71 -15.43
C ILE A 397 -20.76 -6.98 -15.79
N ALA A 398 -20.08 -8.05 -16.24
CA ALA A 398 -20.73 -9.32 -16.58
C ALA A 398 -21.42 -9.98 -15.37
N ASP A 399 -20.86 -9.82 -14.18
CA ASP A 399 -21.41 -10.32 -12.92
C ASP A 399 -22.50 -9.41 -12.34
N GLY A 400 -22.82 -8.28 -12.98
CA GLY A 400 -23.91 -7.38 -12.58
C GLY A 400 -23.54 -6.29 -11.57
N TRP A 401 -22.22 -5.97 -11.44
CA TRP A 401 -21.80 -4.83 -10.63
C TRP A 401 -22.15 -3.50 -11.30
N SER A 402 -22.62 -2.55 -10.49
CA SER A 402 -22.78 -1.16 -10.91
C SER A 402 -21.49 -0.39 -10.61
N LEU A 403 -20.74 -0.08 -11.63
CA LEU A 403 -19.48 0.67 -11.49
C LEU A 403 -19.76 2.18 -11.56
N PRO A 404 -18.99 3.02 -10.84
CA PRO A 404 -18.99 4.47 -11.04
C PRO A 404 -18.67 4.84 -12.49
N ALA A 405 -19.18 5.99 -12.95
CA ALA A 405 -18.94 6.50 -14.30
C ALA A 405 -17.55 7.13 -14.40
#